data_7784febdcd286c0cdfa3c497e7bc9434
#
_entry.id   7784febdcd286c0cdfa3c497e7bc9434
#
_cell.length_a   1.000
_cell.length_b   1.000
_cell.length_c   1.000
_cell.angle_alpha   90.00
_cell.angle_beta   90.00
_cell.angle_gamma   90.00
#
_symmetry.space_group_name_H-M   'P 1'
#
loop_
_entity.id
_entity.type
_entity.pdbx_description
1 polymer ?
#
loop_
_entity_poly.entity_id
_entity_poly.type
_entity_poly.pdbx_seq_one_letter_code
_entity_poly.pdbx_strand_id
1 'polypeptide(L)'
;PKTAWPSDLKMTFSAYSYRLLLSQLRNHQIDGCICPKGLIVPLEHMSFLDLPPLQNALLYSRKHRSPENGLEYTLKDFRKEKLLLLEQEDTSIPRAYQLGFLQDKGIIPETKEYHNIDSILLDVSLDKGFAISDIWSRGAFDRNLSCLKLDQKMPICVAWPENHSFDEMRLFANL
;
A
#
# COMPACT_ATOMS: atom_id res chain seq x y z
N PRO A 1 -26.37 -12.81 0.75
CA PRO A 1 -27.04 -12.33 1.94
C PRO A 1 -26.17 -11.22 2.51
N LYS A 2 -26.69 -9.98 2.55
CA LYS A 2 -26.03 -8.89 3.26
C LYS A 2 -26.04 -9.30 4.73
N THR A 3 -24.90 -9.66 5.27
CA THR A 3 -24.72 -9.83 6.71
C THR A 3 -24.94 -8.46 7.33
N ALA A 4 -26.10 -8.28 7.97
CA ALA A 4 -26.38 -7.04 8.67
C ALA A 4 -25.42 -6.94 9.86
N TRP A 5 -24.73 -5.82 9.98
CA TRP A 5 -23.91 -5.52 11.15
C TRP A 5 -24.79 -5.54 12.41
N PRO A 6 -24.30 -6.08 13.53
CA PRO A 6 -24.97 -5.90 14.81
C PRO A 6 -25.22 -4.42 15.05
N SER A 7 -26.45 -4.06 15.42
CA SER A 7 -26.87 -2.64 15.59
C SER A 7 -26.12 -1.89 16.71
N ASP A 8 -25.46 -2.62 17.58
CA ASP A 8 -24.69 -2.16 18.73
C ASP A 8 -23.17 -2.15 18.50
N LEU A 9 -22.71 -2.65 17.36
CA LEU A 9 -21.27 -2.66 17.02
C LEU A 9 -20.80 -1.23 16.74
N LYS A 10 -19.92 -0.72 17.61
CA LYS A 10 -19.21 0.56 17.41
C LYS A 10 -17.81 0.28 16.89
N MET A 11 -17.49 0.82 15.74
CA MET A 11 -16.18 0.73 15.15
C MET A 11 -15.52 2.09 15.03
N THR A 12 -14.23 2.14 15.37
CA THR A 12 -13.38 3.32 15.15
C THR A 12 -12.23 2.91 14.22
N PHE A 13 -12.00 3.71 13.19
CA PHE A 13 -10.92 3.48 12.23
C PHE A 13 -9.84 4.55 12.39
N SER A 14 -8.60 4.13 12.42
CA SER A 14 -7.43 5.03 12.46
C SER A 14 -6.36 4.53 11.49
N ALA A 15 -5.62 5.43 10.89
CA ALA A 15 -4.50 5.12 10.03
C ALA A 15 -3.19 5.34 10.80
N TYR A 16 -2.28 4.37 10.70
CA TYR A 16 -0.98 4.38 11.36
C TYR A 16 0.14 4.06 10.37
N SER A 17 1.37 4.49 10.65
CA SER A 17 2.54 3.89 10.02
C SER A 17 2.63 2.40 10.39
N TYR A 18 3.27 1.58 9.57
CA TYR A 18 3.35 0.13 9.83
C TYR A 18 3.98 -0.19 11.18
N ARG A 19 5.02 0.53 11.57
CA ARG A 19 5.67 0.40 12.87
C ARG A 19 4.70 0.64 14.03
N LEU A 20 3.98 1.76 13.97
CA LEU A 20 3.01 2.10 15.01
C LEU A 20 1.83 1.13 15.00
N LEU A 21 1.34 0.74 13.82
CA LEU A 21 0.27 -0.25 13.64
C LEU A 21 0.61 -1.57 14.35
N LEU A 22 1.79 -2.13 14.09
CA LEU A 22 2.23 -3.37 14.71
C LEU A 22 2.43 -3.23 16.22
N SER A 23 2.93 -2.07 16.68
CA SER A 23 3.05 -1.77 18.11
C SER A 23 1.69 -1.71 18.80
N GLN A 24 0.72 -0.99 18.20
CA GLN A 24 -0.64 -0.87 18.72
C GLN A 24 -1.34 -2.25 18.78
N LEU A 25 -1.18 -3.07 17.75
CA LEU A 25 -1.75 -4.41 17.68
C LEU A 25 -1.16 -5.33 18.74
N ARG A 26 0.18 -5.36 18.90
CA ARG A 26 0.87 -6.18 19.92
C ARG A 26 0.52 -5.77 21.35
N ASN A 27 0.28 -4.49 21.57
CA ASN A 27 -0.06 -3.94 22.89
C ASN A 27 -1.56 -3.94 23.16
N HIS A 28 -2.38 -4.59 22.31
CA HIS A 28 -3.84 -4.65 22.43
C HIS A 28 -4.52 -3.27 22.51
N GLN A 29 -3.94 -2.26 21.89
CA GLN A 29 -4.50 -0.91 21.81
C GLN A 29 -5.43 -0.74 20.61
N ILE A 30 -5.42 -1.68 19.69
CA ILE A 30 -6.40 -1.89 18.62
C ILE A 30 -6.77 -3.37 18.57
N ASP A 31 -8.01 -3.66 18.22
CA ASP A 31 -8.54 -5.02 18.16
C ASP A 31 -8.08 -5.78 16.92
N GLY A 32 -7.83 -5.06 15.83
CA GLY A 32 -7.33 -5.62 14.58
C GLY A 32 -6.87 -4.57 13.60
N CYS A 33 -6.30 -5.00 12.49
CA CYS A 33 -5.83 -4.10 11.44
C CYS A 33 -5.96 -4.71 10.05
N ILE A 34 -6.03 -3.82 9.04
CA ILE A 34 -5.82 -4.19 7.65
C ILE A 34 -4.41 -3.77 7.26
N CYS A 35 -3.62 -4.71 6.76
CA CYS A 35 -2.24 -4.43 6.38
C CYS A 35 -1.71 -5.43 5.32
N PRO A 36 -0.54 -5.16 4.72
CA PRO A 36 0.15 -6.15 3.91
C PRO A 36 0.40 -7.45 4.69
N LYS A 37 0.00 -8.58 4.11
CA LYS A 37 0.09 -9.90 4.75
C LYS A 37 1.51 -10.24 5.21
N GLY A 38 2.53 -9.84 4.44
CA GLY A 38 3.92 -10.07 4.78
C GLY A 38 4.38 -9.43 6.10
N LEU A 39 3.64 -8.44 6.63
CA LEU A 39 3.91 -7.83 7.94
C LEU A 39 3.45 -8.70 9.10
N ILE A 40 2.44 -9.54 8.89
CA ILE A 40 1.79 -10.35 9.92
C ILE A 40 2.34 -11.77 9.96
N VAL A 41 2.60 -12.39 8.82
CA VAL A 41 3.07 -13.79 8.74
C VAL A 41 4.26 -14.11 9.65
N PRO A 42 5.26 -13.21 9.83
CA PRO A 42 6.38 -13.48 10.75
C PRO A 42 6.05 -13.26 12.23
N LEU A 43 4.85 -12.80 12.59
CA LEU A 43 4.48 -12.50 13.96
C LEU A 43 3.86 -13.73 14.62
N GLU A 44 4.32 -14.03 15.85
CA GLU A 44 3.72 -15.04 16.69
C GLU A 44 2.40 -14.54 17.31
N HIS A 45 1.50 -15.46 17.63
CA HIS A 45 0.21 -15.19 18.31
C HIS A 45 -0.71 -14.22 17.56
N MET A 46 -0.63 -14.21 16.24
CA MET A 46 -1.51 -13.44 15.38
C MET A 46 -2.34 -14.35 14.47
N SER A 47 -3.62 -14.11 14.44
CA SER A 47 -4.54 -14.68 13.45
C SER A 47 -4.74 -13.70 12.31
N PHE A 48 -5.03 -14.20 11.12
CA PHE A 48 -5.37 -13.35 9.98
C PHE A 48 -6.33 -14.04 9.02
N LEU A 49 -7.03 -13.22 8.25
CA LEU A 49 -7.87 -13.63 7.13
C LEU A 49 -7.45 -12.86 5.88
N ASP A 50 -7.24 -13.58 4.79
CA ASP A 50 -6.87 -12.98 3.50
C ASP A 50 -8.03 -12.14 2.94
N LEU A 51 -7.69 -10.94 2.49
CA LEU A 51 -8.57 -10.07 1.71
C LEU A 51 -8.21 -10.14 0.21
N PRO A 52 -9.11 -9.71 -0.68
CA PRO A 52 -8.74 -9.50 -2.07
C PRO A 52 -7.50 -8.62 -2.18
N PRO A 53 -6.48 -9.04 -2.96
CA PRO A 53 -5.23 -8.31 -3.00
C PRO A 53 -5.40 -6.92 -3.61
N LEU A 54 -4.67 -5.92 -3.08
CA LEU A 54 -4.66 -4.57 -3.62
C LEU A 54 -3.92 -4.52 -4.96
N GLN A 55 -4.55 -3.89 -5.93
CA GLN A 55 -3.94 -3.61 -7.22
C GLN A 55 -2.96 -2.45 -7.09
N ASN A 56 -1.69 -2.66 -7.45
CA ASN A 56 -0.71 -1.58 -7.46
C ASN A 56 -0.80 -0.74 -8.74
N ALA A 57 -0.38 0.51 -8.60
CA ALA A 57 -0.27 1.47 -9.68
C ALA A 57 1.01 2.31 -9.53
N LEU A 58 1.60 2.68 -10.65
CA LEU A 58 2.66 3.67 -10.73
C LEU A 58 2.00 5.05 -10.84
N LEU A 59 2.33 5.94 -9.91
CA LEU A 59 1.87 7.34 -9.90
C LEU A 59 2.91 8.21 -10.58
N TYR A 60 2.47 9.09 -11.48
CA TYR A 60 3.32 10.02 -12.20
C TYR A 60 2.62 11.35 -12.44
N SER A 61 3.37 12.40 -12.78
CA SER A 61 2.81 13.71 -13.09
C SER A 61 1.94 13.67 -14.35
N ARG A 62 0.80 14.37 -14.35
CA ARG A 62 0.04 14.62 -15.59
C ARG A 62 0.81 15.43 -16.61
N LYS A 63 1.86 16.15 -16.19
CA LYS A 63 2.74 16.94 -17.04
C LYS A 63 3.93 16.13 -17.56
N HIS A 64 3.97 14.82 -17.23
CA HIS A 64 5.05 13.98 -17.70
C HIS A 64 5.13 13.97 -19.22
N ARG A 65 6.34 13.81 -19.76
CA ARG A 65 6.59 13.70 -21.20
C ARG A 65 5.70 12.63 -21.83
N SER A 66 5.40 12.80 -23.12
CA SER A 66 4.63 11.80 -23.87
C SER A 66 5.29 10.41 -23.85
N PRO A 67 4.49 9.33 -23.88
CA PRO A 67 5.00 7.98 -23.96
C PRO A 67 5.95 7.77 -25.15
N GLU A 68 6.97 6.91 -25.00
CA GLU A 68 7.93 6.63 -26.08
C GLU A 68 7.26 6.05 -27.33
N ASN A 69 6.17 5.29 -27.17
CA ASN A 69 5.39 4.73 -28.27
C ASN A 69 4.32 5.71 -28.86
N GLY A 70 4.18 6.89 -28.26
CA GLY A 70 3.22 7.91 -28.68
C GLY A 70 1.75 7.58 -28.40
N LEU A 71 1.44 6.45 -27.75
CA LEU A 71 0.07 5.95 -27.51
C LEU A 71 -0.25 5.87 -26.02
N GLU A 72 0.35 4.93 -25.33
CA GLU A 72 0.08 4.63 -23.93
C GLU A 72 1.39 4.51 -23.12
N TYR A 73 1.35 4.94 -21.87
CA TYR A 73 2.47 4.74 -20.96
C TYR A 73 2.64 3.26 -20.65
N THR A 74 3.89 2.84 -20.62
CA THR A 74 4.33 1.54 -20.14
C THR A 74 5.32 1.72 -19.01
N LEU A 75 5.56 0.69 -18.23
CA LEU A 75 6.55 0.74 -17.17
C LEU A 75 7.96 1.11 -17.69
N LYS A 76 8.28 0.78 -18.95
CA LYS A 76 9.56 1.10 -19.60
C LYS A 76 9.80 2.60 -19.78
N ASP A 77 8.74 3.40 -19.90
CA ASP A 77 8.84 4.84 -20.06
C ASP A 77 9.45 5.50 -18.80
N PHE A 78 9.37 4.83 -17.64
CA PHE A 78 9.87 5.31 -16.34
C PHE A 78 11.25 4.75 -15.96
N ARG A 79 11.92 3.96 -16.82
CA ARG A 79 13.19 3.28 -16.50
C ARG A 79 14.35 4.23 -16.17
N LYS A 80 14.27 5.49 -16.61
CA LYS A 80 15.28 6.53 -16.35
C LYS A 80 14.87 7.51 -15.27
N GLU A 81 13.66 7.35 -14.73
CA GLU A 81 13.10 8.21 -13.70
C GLU A 81 13.47 7.69 -12.31
N LYS A 82 13.43 8.60 -11.32
CA LYS A 82 13.66 8.24 -9.91
C LYS A 82 12.40 7.63 -9.31
N LEU A 83 12.59 6.55 -8.58
CA LEU A 83 11.54 6.02 -7.71
C LEU A 83 11.56 6.76 -6.37
N LEU A 84 10.46 7.43 -6.04
CA LEU A 84 10.28 8.17 -4.80
C LEU A 84 9.64 7.25 -3.76
N LEU A 85 10.31 7.05 -2.63
CA LEU A 85 9.97 6.07 -1.59
C LEU A 85 9.82 6.74 -0.23
N LEU A 86 9.03 6.14 0.64
CA LEU A 86 9.11 6.45 2.07
C LEU A 86 10.43 5.91 2.64
N GLU A 87 11.02 6.66 3.56
CA GLU A 87 12.14 6.17 4.35
C GLU A 87 11.76 4.85 5.01
N GLN A 88 12.75 3.98 5.10
CA GLN A 88 12.59 2.67 5.69
C GLN A 88 12.42 2.83 7.21
N GLU A 89 11.18 2.94 7.66
CA GLU A 89 10.85 2.51 9.01
C GLU A 89 11.00 0.97 9.07
N ASP A 90 11.29 0.40 10.21
CA ASP A 90 11.70 -1.00 10.50
C ASP A 90 10.96 -2.16 9.75
N THR A 91 10.10 -1.85 8.80
CA THR A 91 9.38 -2.81 7.98
C THR A 91 9.71 -2.60 6.50
N SER A 92 10.74 -3.30 6.05
CA SER A 92 11.25 -3.23 4.65
C SER A 92 10.33 -3.88 3.61
N ILE A 93 9.23 -4.53 4.00
CA ILE A 93 8.43 -5.39 3.12
C ILE A 93 7.82 -4.64 1.94
N PRO A 94 7.10 -3.51 2.09
CA PRO A 94 6.54 -2.81 0.94
C PRO A 94 7.60 -2.31 -0.03
N ARG A 95 8.75 -1.82 0.49
CA ARG A 95 9.87 -1.37 -0.31
C ARG A 95 10.52 -2.52 -1.09
N ALA A 96 10.82 -3.62 -0.41
CA ALA A 96 11.41 -4.80 -1.05
C ALA A 96 10.47 -5.34 -2.13
N TYR A 97 9.17 -5.31 -1.90
CA TYR A 97 8.15 -5.74 -2.85
C TYR A 97 8.12 -4.83 -4.10
N GLN A 98 8.19 -3.51 -3.93
CA GLN A 98 8.24 -2.55 -5.04
C GLN A 98 9.52 -2.68 -5.85
N LEU A 99 10.68 -2.72 -5.18
CA LEU A 99 11.98 -2.84 -5.85
C LEU A 99 12.15 -4.19 -6.55
N GLY A 100 11.73 -5.30 -5.91
CA GLY A 100 11.75 -6.63 -6.51
C GLY A 100 10.91 -6.70 -7.78
N PHE A 101 9.70 -6.15 -7.75
CA PHE A 101 8.84 -6.07 -8.95
C PHE A 101 9.50 -5.31 -10.10
N LEU A 102 10.10 -4.14 -9.83
CA LEU A 102 10.78 -3.36 -10.86
C LEU A 102 12.00 -4.11 -11.40
N GLN A 103 12.76 -4.77 -10.53
CA GLN A 103 13.92 -5.57 -10.92
C GLN A 103 13.53 -6.76 -11.80
N ASP A 104 12.43 -7.46 -11.50
CA ASP A 104 11.88 -8.55 -12.32
C ASP A 104 11.46 -8.07 -13.72
N LYS A 105 11.12 -6.78 -13.86
CA LYS A 105 10.83 -6.13 -15.15
C LYS A 105 12.08 -5.53 -15.82
N GLY A 106 13.27 -5.75 -15.25
CA GLY A 106 14.54 -5.22 -15.78
C GLY A 106 14.73 -3.71 -15.54
N ILE A 107 14.05 -3.15 -14.54
CA ILE A 107 14.14 -1.73 -14.20
C ILE A 107 14.81 -1.59 -12.83
N ILE A 108 15.94 -0.88 -12.79
CA ILE A 108 16.69 -0.58 -11.57
C ILE A 108 16.73 0.96 -11.44
N PRO A 109 15.71 1.58 -10.82
CA PRO A 109 15.65 3.03 -10.74
C PRO A 109 16.62 3.58 -9.69
N GLU A 110 17.10 4.80 -9.90
CA GLU A 110 17.63 5.61 -8.80
C GLU A 110 16.50 5.86 -7.80
N THR A 111 16.78 5.76 -6.51
CA THR A 111 15.77 5.97 -5.45
C THR A 111 15.99 7.28 -4.72
N LYS A 112 14.92 7.93 -4.31
CA LYS A 112 14.94 9.07 -3.39
C LYS A 112 13.95 8.81 -2.26
N GLU A 113 14.39 9.00 -1.02
CA GLU A 113 13.62 8.71 0.18
C GLU A 113 13.03 9.98 0.81
N TYR A 114 11.86 9.82 1.45
CA TYR A 114 11.07 10.88 2.06
C TYR A 114 10.49 10.42 3.39
N HIS A 115 10.33 11.33 4.33
CA HIS A 115 9.73 11.05 5.64
C HIS A 115 8.21 10.87 5.61
N ASN A 116 7.53 11.36 4.58
CA ASN A 116 6.06 11.29 4.50
C ASN A 116 5.57 11.23 3.05
N ILE A 117 4.35 10.72 2.91
CA ILE A 117 3.72 10.51 1.60
C ILE A 117 3.39 11.83 0.90
N ASP A 118 3.03 12.89 1.62
CA ASP A 118 2.65 14.17 1.01
C ASP A 118 3.83 14.79 0.25
N SER A 119 5.05 14.68 0.78
CA SER A 119 6.27 15.10 0.09
C SER A 119 6.55 14.29 -1.18
N ILE A 120 6.27 12.99 -1.16
CA ILE A 120 6.36 12.13 -2.35
C ILE A 120 5.36 12.63 -3.40
N LEU A 121 4.07 12.76 -3.04
CA LEU A 121 3.03 13.18 -3.98
C LEU A 121 3.30 14.56 -4.58
N LEU A 122 3.83 15.49 -3.79
CA LEU A 122 4.26 16.80 -4.25
C LEU A 122 5.36 16.67 -5.31
N ASP A 123 6.44 15.95 -5.03
CA ASP A 123 7.55 15.81 -5.96
C ASP A 123 7.16 15.00 -7.21
N VAL A 124 6.26 14.00 -7.11
CA VAL A 124 5.66 13.35 -8.27
C VAL A 124 4.88 14.37 -9.11
N SER A 125 4.06 15.24 -8.49
CA SER A 125 3.27 16.25 -9.22
C SER A 125 4.14 17.28 -9.94
N LEU A 126 5.36 17.50 -9.45
CA LEU A 126 6.39 18.38 -10.03
C LEU A 126 7.27 17.66 -11.06
N ASP A 127 6.92 16.44 -11.46
CA ASP A 127 7.65 15.60 -12.43
C ASP A 127 9.11 15.30 -12.05
N LYS A 128 9.38 15.10 -10.75
CA LYS A 128 10.72 14.78 -10.25
C LYS A 128 10.99 13.28 -10.10
N GLY A 129 10.04 12.45 -10.51
CA GLY A 129 10.08 11.01 -10.47
C GLY A 129 8.70 10.39 -10.36
N PHE A 130 8.64 9.12 -10.07
CA PHE A 130 7.41 8.37 -9.91
C PHE A 130 7.35 7.65 -8.54
N ALA A 131 6.16 7.27 -8.14
CA ALA A 131 5.96 6.44 -6.96
C ALA A 131 5.11 5.21 -7.30
N ILE A 132 5.24 4.14 -6.53
CA ILE A 132 4.34 2.98 -6.59
C ILE A 132 3.44 3.02 -5.36
N SER A 133 2.15 2.90 -5.57
CA SER A 133 1.13 2.86 -4.53
C SER A 133 0.00 1.92 -4.97
N ASP A 134 -1.04 1.79 -4.18
CA ASP A 134 -2.24 1.08 -4.60
C ASP A 134 -3.25 2.02 -5.27
N ILE A 135 -4.16 1.45 -6.06
CA ILE A 135 -5.18 2.22 -6.80
C ILE A 135 -6.21 2.91 -5.90
N TRP A 136 -6.26 2.57 -4.62
CA TRP A 136 -7.16 3.18 -3.63
C TRP A 136 -6.48 4.26 -2.80
N SER A 137 -5.16 4.45 -3.00
CA SER A 137 -4.40 5.47 -2.29
C SER A 137 -4.86 6.87 -2.67
N ARG A 138 -4.65 7.83 -1.75
CA ARG A 138 -4.91 9.25 -1.99
C ARG A 138 -4.25 9.77 -3.28
N GLY A 139 -3.05 9.30 -3.59
CA GLY A 139 -2.31 9.71 -4.79
C GLY A 139 -3.00 9.33 -6.09
N ALA A 140 -3.73 8.21 -6.13
CA ALA A 140 -4.46 7.78 -7.32
C ALA A 140 -5.65 8.70 -7.66
N PHE A 141 -6.13 9.50 -6.71
CA PHE A 141 -7.23 10.46 -6.88
C PHE A 141 -6.77 11.91 -6.96
N ASP A 142 -5.46 12.18 -6.90
CA ASP A 142 -4.92 13.53 -7.02
C ASP A 142 -5.08 14.05 -8.46
N ARG A 143 -5.59 15.31 -8.59
CA ARG A 143 -5.87 15.93 -9.89
C ARG A 143 -4.61 16.21 -10.71
N ASN A 144 -3.45 16.33 -10.07
CA ASN A 144 -2.18 16.62 -10.73
C ASN A 144 -1.42 15.34 -11.12
N LEU A 145 -1.91 14.19 -10.67
CA LEU A 145 -1.29 12.91 -10.91
C LEU A 145 -2.09 12.07 -11.91
N SER A 146 -1.42 11.16 -12.53
CA SER A 146 -1.98 10.07 -13.30
C SER A 146 -1.45 8.76 -12.77
N CYS A 147 -2.13 7.67 -13.03
CA CYS A 147 -1.68 6.35 -12.60
C CYS A 147 -1.64 5.37 -13.78
N LEU A 148 -0.55 4.60 -13.82
CA LEU A 148 -0.40 3.43 -14.67
C LEU A 148 -0.66 2.19 -13.82
N LYS A 149 -1.71 1.44 -14.12
CA LYS A 149 -2.01 0.19 -13.44
C LYS A 149 -0.91 -0.83 -13.70
N LEU A 150 -0.36 -1.42 -12.65
CA LEU A 150 0.66 -2.45 -12.75
C LEU A 150 0.02 -3.85 -12.71
N ASP A 151 0.68 -4.85 -13.27
CA ASP A 151 0.28 -6.25 -13.17
C ASP A 151 0.70 -6.90 -11.83
N GLN A 152 1.08 -6.07 -10.86
CA GLN A 152 1.43 -6.45 -9.50
C GLN A 152 0.25 -6.24 -8.56
N LYS A 153 0.01 -7.20 -7.69
CA LYS A 153 -0.98 -7.12 -6.63
C LYS A 153 -0.31 -7.38 -5.29
N MET A 154 -0.61 -6.54 -4.30
CA MET A 154 -0.09 -6.69 -2.95
C MET A 154 -1.06 -7.52 -2.10
N PRO A 155 -0.66 -8.69 -1.59
CA PRO A 155 -1.47 -9.46 -0.66
C PRO A 155 -1.73 -8.66 0.62
N ILE A 156 -2.99 -8.54 0.99
CA ILE A 156 -3.43 -7.89 2.23
C ILE A 156 -4.28 -8.84 3.06
N CYS A 157 -4.35 -8.59 4.34
CA CYS A 157 -5.17 -9.34 5.27
C CYS A 157 -5.79 -8.43 6.34
N VAL A 158 -6.85 -8.92 6.96
CA VAL A 158 -7.26 -8.49 8.28
C VAL A 158 -6.50 -9.34 9.28
N ALA A 159 -5.88 -8.73 10.28
CA ALA A 159 -5.13 -9.43 11.32
C ALA A 159 -5.53 -8.95 12.71
N TRP A 160 -5.46 -9.85 13.69
CA TRP A 160 -5.80 -9.62 15.10
C TRP A 160 -5.02 -10.57 16.01
N PRO A 161 -4.85 -10.25 17.31
CA PRO A 161 -4.25 -11.16 18.28
C PRO A 161 -5.12 -12.40 18.49
N GLU A 162 -4.51 -13.60 18.61
CA GLU A 162 -5.22 -14.89 18.75
C GLU A 162 -6.13 -14.97 19.99
N ASN A 163 -5.87 -14.18 21.01
CA ASN A 163 -6.64 -14.17 22.25
C ASN A 163 -7.89 -13.27 22.20
N HIS A 164 -8.15 -12.59 21.08
CA HIS A 164 -9.38 -11.83 20.89
C HIS A 164 -10.50 -12.71 20.34
N SER A 165 -11.74 -12.46 20.80
CA SER A 165 -12.93 -13.16 20.29
C SER A 165 -13.14 -12.85 18.82
N PHE A 166 -13.31 -13.90 18.05
CA PHE A 166 -13.17 -13.89 16.59
C PHE A 166 -14.42 -13.47 15.82
N ASP A 167 -15.60 -13.54 16.43
CA ASP A 167 -16.86 -13.43 15.68
C ASP A 167 -17.06 -12.04 15.06
N GLU A 168 -16.61 -10.98 15.75
CA GLU A 168 -16.70 -9.59 15.26
C GLU A 168 -15.74 -9.33 14.09
N MET A 169 -14.53 -9.91 14.13
CA MET A 169 -13.54 -9.76 13.07
C MET A 169 -13.91 -10.56 11.81
N ARG A 170 -14.59 -11.70 11.96
CA ARG A 170 -15.17 -12.45 10.83
C ARG A 170 -16.26 -11.67 10.09
N LEU A 171 -17.07 -10.92 10.80
CA LEU A 171 -18.07 -10.04 10.20
C LEU A 171 -17.39 -8.98 9.32
N PHE A 172 -16.28 -8.41 9.80
CA PHE A 172 -15.50 -7.43 9.06
C PHE A 172 -14.87 -7.99 7.78
N ALA A 173 -14.39 -9.24 7.82
CA ALA A 173 -13.72 -9.89 6.70
C ALA A 173 -14.68 -10.46 5.63
N ASN A 174 -15.97 -10.54 5.93
CA ASN A 174 -17.02 -11.00 4.99
C ASN A 174 -17.71 -9.83 4.24
N LEU A 175 -17.16 -8.61 4.35
CA LEU A 175 -17.58 -7.44 3.58
C LEU A 175 -16.91 -7.41 2.21
#